data_288ab1d3d5304862a18c5f0f0d3cae87
#
_entry.id   288ab1d3d5304862a18c5f0f0d3cae87
#
_cell.length_a   1.000
_cell.length_b   1.000
_cell.length_c   1.000
_cell.angle_alpha   90.00
_cell.angle_beta   90.00
_cell.angle_gamma   90.00
#
_symmetry.space_group_name_H-M   'P 1'
#
loop_
_entity.id
_entity.type
_entity.pdbx_description
1 polymer ?
#
loop_
_entity_poly.entity_id
_entity_poly.type
_entity_poly.pdbx_seq_one_letter_code
_entity_poly.pdbx_strand_id
1 'polypeptide(L)'
;MPTINQLVHKPRKSASGKSKSPALQRVTNNLKTRTYEKASPFKRGVCIRVTTKTPKKPNSALRKVARVRLTNGHEVWAYIGGEGHNLQEHAVVLVRGGRVKDLPGVRYHIVRGNLDLQGVADRKQGRSKYGAKKAK
;
A
#
# COMPACT_ATOMS: atom_id res chain seq x y z
N MET A 1 -11.91 -16.78 -37.81
CA MET A 1 -12.02 -15.33 -37.75
C MET A 1 -13.49 -14.94 -37.67
N PRO A 2 -13.88 -14.09 -36.69
CA PRO A 2 -15.24 -13.60 -36.65
C PRO A 2 -15.52 -12.61 -37.78
N THR A 3 -16.76 -12.62 -38.27
CA THR A 3 -17.22 -11.64 -39.28
C THR A 3 -17.54 -10.32 -38.62
N ILE A 4 -17.72 -9.26 -39.46
CA ILE A 4 -18.10 -7.95 -38.98
C ILE A 4 -19.45 -8.01 -38.25
N ASN A 5 -20.43 -8.75 -38.80
CA ASN A 5 -21.75 -8.90 -38.17
C ASN A 5 -21.64 -9.57 -36.80
N GLN A 6 -20.79 -10.58 -36.63
CA GLN A 6 -20.60 -11.21 -35.35
C GLN A 6 -20.00 -10.25 -34.33
N LEU A 7 -19.05 -9.40 -34.73
CA LEU A 7 -18.43 -8.42 -33.84
C LEU A 7 -19.39 -7.29 -33.45
N VAL A 8 -20.35 -6.92 -34.32
CA VAL A 8 -21.36 -5.93 -33.99
C VAL A 8 -22.29 -6.44 -32.87
N HIS A 9 -22.69 -7.72 -32.96
CA HIS A 9 -23.57 -8.31 -31.94
C HIS A 9 -22.85 -8.71 -30.67
N LYS A 10 -21.61 -9.14 -30.76
CA LYS A 10 -20.79 -9.54 -29.62
C LYS A 10 -19.42 -8.85 -29.70
N PRO A 11 -19.33 -7.61 -29.19
CA PRO A 11 -18.05 -6.90 -29.26
C PRO A 11 -16.96 -7.61 -28.46
N ARG A 12 -15.73 -7.42 -28.89
CA ARG A 12 -14.58 -7.98 -28.20
C ARG A 12 -14.45 -7.34 -26.81
N LYS A 13 -14.17 -8.18 -25.83
CA LYS A 13 -13.90 -7.72 -24.49
C LYS A 13 -12.39 -7.81 -24.24
N SER A 14 -11.80 -6.73 -23.80
CA SER A 14 -10.41 -6.75 -23.38
C SER A 14 -10.28 -7.53 -22.07
N ALA A 15 -9.14 -8.17 -21.89
CA ALA A 15 -8.87 -8.85 -20.62
C ALA A 15 -8.81 -7.84 -19.49
N SER A 16 -9.41 -8.17 -18.36
CA SER A 16 -9.33 -7.31 -17.17
C SER A 16 -7.90 -7.30 -16.63
N GLY A 17 -7.43 -6.13 -16.24
CA GLY A 17 -6.11 -6.01 -15.64
C GLY A 17 -6.06 -6.62 -14.26
N LYS A 18 -4.90 -7.18 -13.90
CA LYS A 18 -4.68 -7.68 -12.54
C LYS A 18 -4.36 -6.51 -11.61
N SER A 19 -4.81 -6.61 -10.37
CA SER A 19 -4.46 -5.63 -9.36
C SER A 19 -2.96 -5.64 -9.08
N LYS A 20 -2.37 -4.45 -8.94
CA LYS A 20 -0.98 -4.30 -8.53
C LYS A 20 -0.80 -4.39 -7.02
N SER A 21 -1.89 -4.52 -6.27
CA SER A 21 -1.90 -4.61 -4.81
C SER A 21 -2.65 -5.87 -4.36
N PRO A 22 -2.12 -7.06 -4.65
CA PRO A 22 -2.85 -8.31 -4.37
C PRO A 22 -3.13 -8.54 -2.89
N ALA A 23 -2.31 -8.03 -1.98
CA ALA A 23 -2.51 -8.21 -0.55
C ALA A 23 -3.76 -7.48 -0.03
N LEU A 24 -4.26 -6.47 -0.77
CA LEU A 24 -5.45 -5.72 -0.39
C LEU A 24 -6.75 -6.34 -0.94
N GLN A 25 -6.66 -7.43 -1.68
CA GLN A 25 -7.79 -8.04 -2.38
C GLN A 25 -8.47 -9.16 -1.61
N ARG A 26 -7.93 -9.57 -0.48
CA ARG A 26 -8.45 -10.72 0.27
C ARG A 26 -8.80 -10.35 1.70
N VAL A 27 -9.86 -10.98 2.20
CA VAL A 27 -10.32 -10.82 3.58
C VAL A 27 -10.46 -12.22 4.19
N THR A 28 -9.94 -12.39 5.41
CA THR A 28 -10.08 -13.63 6.17
C THR A 28 -11.15 -13.40 7.25
N ASN A 29 -12.07 -14.36 7.45
CA ASN A 29 -13.07 -14.21 8.48
C ASN A 29 -12.43 -14.28 9.88
N ASN A 30 -13.19 -13.82 10.90
CA ASN A 30 -12.68 -13.73 12.27
C ASN A 30 -12.27 -15.09 12.87
N LEU A 31 -12.91 -16.15 12.42
CA LEU A 31 -12.59 -17.51 12.87
C LEU A 31 -11.44 -18.14 12.10
N LYS A 32 -10.92 -17.44 11.09
CA LYS A 32 -9.83 -17.89 10.22
C LYS A 32 -10.12 -19.20 9.48
N THR A 33 -11.39 -19.51 9.30
CA THR A 33 -11.82 -20.74 8.63
C THR A 33 -11.91 -20.59 7.12
N ARG A 34 -12.08 -19.35 6.63
CA ARG A 34 -12.32 -19.10 5.22
C ARG A 34 -11.72 -17.75 4.80
N THR A 35 -11.10 -17.73 3.63
CA THR A 35 -10.63 -16.51 3.00
C THR A 35 -11.45 -16.27 1.73
N TYR A 36 -11.89 -15.06 1.51
CA TYR A 36 -12.66 -14.70 0.31
C TYR A 36 -12.09 -13.42 -0.31
N GLU A 37 -12.39 -13.23 -1.59
CA GLU A 37 -11.93 -12.05 -2.32
C GLU A 37 -12.87 -10.87 -2.06
N LYS A 38 -12.30 -9.80 -1.55
CA LYS A 38 -13.00 -8.53 -1.37
C LYS A 38 -11.97 -7.42 -1.45
N ALA A 39 -12.09 -6.58 -2.48
CA ALA A 39 -11.18 -5.47 -2.65
C ALA A 39 -11.36 -4.44 -1.53
N SER A 40 -10.27 -3.93 -1.03
CA SER A 40 -10.26 -2.89 0.01
C SER A 40 -9.21 -1.86 -0.34
N PRO A 41 -9.50 -0.55 -0.21
CA PRO A 41 -8.46 0.46 -0.47
C PRO A 41 -7.38 0.48 0.59
N PHE A 42 -7.71 0.10 1.82
CA PHE A 42 -6.79 0.10 2.96
C PHE A 42 -6.89 -1.19 3.75
N LYS A 43 -5.79 -1.56 4.40
CA LYS A 43 -5.74 -2.64 5.37
C LYS A 43 -4.90 -2.21 6.57
N ARG A 44 -5.39 -2.58 7.75
CA ARG A 44 -4.62 -2.40 8.97
C ARG A 44 -3.58 -3.52 9.09
N GLY A 45 -2.43 -3.18 9.64
CA GLY A 45 -1.39 -4.18 9.86
C GLY A 45 -0.51 -3.79 11.03
N VAL A 46 0.36 -4.72 11.40
CA VAL A 46 1.33 -4.54 12.49
C VAL A 46 2.73 -4.59 11.90
N CYS A 47 3.58 -3.64 12.25
CA CYS A 47 4.96 -3.61 11.78
C CYS A 47 5.75 -4.74 12.43
N ILE A 48 6.32 -5.62 11.59
CA ILE A 48 7.20 -6.69 12.05
C ILE A 48 8.63 -6.17 12.13
N ARG A 49 9.02 -5.36 11.17
CA ARG A 49 10.38 -4.82 11.09
C ARG A 49 10.34 -3.46 10.39
N VAL A 50 11.09 -2.53 10.92
CA VAL A 50 11.24 -1.19 10.32
C VAL A 50 12.72 -1.01 9.97
N THR A 51 13.00 -0.68 8.71
CA THR A 51 14.36 -0.56 8.22
C THR A 51 14.45 0.45 7.08
N THR A 52 15.64 0.57 6.50
CA THR A 52 15.86 1.39 5.32
C THR A 52 16.31 0.50 4.18
N LYS A 53 16.02 0.92 2.94
CA LYS A 53 16.48 0.25 1.73
C LYS A 53 17.07 1.26 0.77
N THR A 54 18.12 0.85 0.06
CA THR A 54 18.66 1.65 -1.02
C THR A 54 17.81 1.45 -2.27
N PRO A 55 17.54 2.53 -3.04
CA PRO A 55 16.81 2.39 -4.30
C PRO A 55 17.68 1.76 -5.38
N LYS A 56 17.05 1.32 -6.45
CA LYS A 56 17.79 0.80 -7.60
C LYS A 56 18.49 1.94 -8.34
N LYS A 57 19.55 1.60 -9.10
CA LYS A 57 20.26 2.57 -9.94
C LYS A 57 19.29 3.25 -10.93
N PRO A 58 19.47 4.53 -11.27
CA PRO A 58 20.58 5.41 -10.92
C PRO A 58 20.41 6.20 -9.61
N ASN A 59 19.37 5.93 -8.84
CA ASN A 59 19.09 6.70 -7.63
C ASN A 59 19.90 6.20 -6.43
N SER A 60 20.11 7.10 -5.47
CA SER A 60 20.81 6.79 -4.23
C SER A 60 20.14 7.54 -3.09
N ALA A 61 19.81 6.81 -2.03
CA ALA A 61 19.19 7.34 -0.82
C ALA A 61 19.04 6.21 0.20
N LEU A 62 18.58 6.57 1.41
CA LEU A 62 18.11 5.58 2.38
C LEU A 62 16.61 5.73 2.51
N ARG A 63 15.87 4.88 1.82
CA ARG A 63 14.41 4.90 1.81
C ARG A 63 13.87 4.13 3.02
N LYS A 64 12.98 4.74 3.78
CA LYS A 64 12.41 4.14 4.98
C LYS A 64 11.25 3.25 4.59
N VAL A 65 11.33 1.98 5.01
CA VAL A 65 10.32 0.96 4.71
C VAL A 65 10.03 0.15 5.96
N ALA A 66 8.87 -0.47 5.98
CA ALA A 66 8.48 -1.37 7.06
C ALA A 66 7.93 -2.66 6.47
N ARG A 67 8.25 -3.77 7.11
CA ARG A 67 7.58 -5.03 6.81
C ARG A 67 6.36 -5.13 7.70
N VAL A 68 5.18 -5.25 7.10
CA VAL A 68 3.90 -5.18 7.79
C VAL A 68 3.13 -6.48 7.59
N ARG A 69 2.62 -7.05 8.67
CA ARG A 69 1.67 -8.16 8.59
C ARG A 69 0.26 -7.59 8.61
N LEU A 70 -0.47 -7.77 7.52
CA LEU A 70 -1.84 -7.28 7.40
C LEU A 70 -2.82 -8.19 8.16
N THR A 71 -4.02 -7.66 8.41
CA THR A 71 -5.06 -8.41 9.12
C THR A 71 -5.50 -9.68 8.39
N ASN A 72 -5.28 -9.76 7.07
CA ASN A 72 -5.58 -10.96 6.27
C ASN A 72 -4.43 -11.99 6.25
N GLY A 73 -3.39 -11.77 7.02
CA GLY A 73 -2.27 -12.70 7.11
C GLY A 73 -1.12 -12.46 6.14
N HIS A 74 -1.28 -11.59 5.16
CA HIS A 74 -0.22 -11.27 4.20
C HIS A 74 0.86 -10.39 4.83
N GLU A 75 2.12 -10.67 4.54
CA GLU A 75 3.25 -9.84 4.94
C GLU A 75 3.76 -9.09 3.72
N VAL A 76 3.84 -7.77 3.81
CA VAL A 76 4.25 -6.93 2.69
C VAL A 76 5.24 -5.89 3.14
N TRP A 77 6.06 -5.41 2.18
CA TRP A 77 6.90 -4.24 2.38
C TRP A 77 6.11 -3.00 1.99
N ALA A 78 6.08 -2.03 2.87
CA ALA A 78 5.38 -0.76 2.65
C ALA A 78 6.32 0.40 2.88
N TYR A 79 6.21 1.42 2.03
CA TYR A 79 7.04 2.63 2.11
C TYR A 79 6.45 3.62 3.12
N ILE A 80 7.33 4.22 3.90
CA ILE A 80 6.95 5.27 4.86
C ILE A 80 7.26 6.61 4.23
N GLY A 81 6.22 7.35 3.80
CA GLY A 81 6.38 8.65 3.14
C GLY A 81 6.71 9.77 4.11
N GLY A 82 7.21 10.88 3.55
CA GLY A 82 7.53 12.08 4.32
C GLY A 82 8.90 12.03 5.00
N GLU A 83 9.20 13.08 5.74
CA GLU A 83 10.46 13.20 6.47
C GLU A 83 10.30 12.73 7.90
N GLY A 84 11.10 11.72 8.28
CA GLY A 84 11.08 11.16 9.62
C GLY A 84 9.81 10.38 9.95
N HIS A 85 9.89 9.53 10.95
CA HIS A 85 8.75 8.77 11.43
C HIS A 85 9.01 8.29 12.86
N ASN A 86 7.94 7.86 13.50
CA ASN A 86 7.99 7.33 14.87
C ASN A 86 7.68 5.83 14.95
N LEU A 87 7.74 5.13 13.80
CA LEU A 87 7.42 3.71 13.78
C LEU A 87 8.53 2.87 14.38
N GLN A 88 8.12 1.83 15.06
CA GLN A 88 8.99 0.82 15.62
C GLN A 88 8.29 -0.53 15.52
N GLU A 89 8.99 -1.60 15.89
CA GLU A 89 8.42 -2.94 15.87
C GLU A 89 7.14 -2.98 16.69
N HIS A 90 6.13 -3.70 16.20
CA HIS A 90 4.79 -3.87 16.78
C HIS A 90 3.88 -2.63 16.70
N ALA A 91 4.28 -1.58 15.99
CA ALA A 91 3.39 -0.44 15.74
C ALA A 91 2.25 -0.84 14.80
N VAL A 92 1.06 -0.35 15.07
CA VAL A 92 -0.13 -0.60 14.22
C VAL A 92 -0.22 0.50 13.17
N VAL A 93 -0.36 0.11 11.91
CA VAL A 93 -0.38 1.06 10.79
C VAL A 93 -1.51 0.74 9.82
N LEU A 94 -1.85 1.74 8.99
CA LEU A 94 -2.80 1.58 7.91
C LEU A 94 -2.03 1.57 6.58
N VAL A 95 -2.23 0.52 5.77
CA VAL A 95 -1.50 0.31 4.53
C VAL A 95 -2.44 0.52 3.34
N ARG A 96 -1.97 1.26 2.35
CA ARG A 96 -2.67 1.47 1.08
C ARG A 96 -1.84 0.94 -0.10
N GLY A 97 -2.47 0.77 -1.24
CA GLY A 97 -1.78 0.43 -2.46
C GLY A 97 -0.96 1.61 -3.00
N GLY A 98 -0.06 1.32 -3.88
CA GLY A 98 0.81 2.29 -4.53
C GLY A 98 2.25 1.82 -4.51
N ARG A 99 2.80 1.61 -5.70
CA ARG A 99 4.17 1.13 -5.85
C ARG A 99 5.19 2.26 -5.69
N VAL A 100 6.34 1.92 -5.14
CA VAL A 100 7.52 2.79 -5.16
C VAL A 100 8.41 2.33 -6.30
N LYS A 101 8.56 3.17 -7.32
CA LYS A 101 9.30 2.82 -8.53
C LYS A 101 10.78 2.50 -8.26
N ASP A 102 11.39 3.21 -7.31
CA ASP A 102 12.80 3.06 -6.98
C ASP A 102 13.11 1.81 -6.14
N LEU A 103 12.12 1.24 -5.49
CA LEU A 103 12.33 0.14 -4.55
C LEU A 103 11.69 -1.15 -5.08
N PRO A 104 12.51 -2.14 -5.50
CA PRO A 104 11.95 -3.41 -5.95
C PRO A 104 11.18 -4.12 -4.85
N GLY A 105 10.00 -4.64 -5.19
CA GLY A 105 9.17 -5.40 -4.25
C GLY A 105 8.34 -4.55 -3.28
N VAL A 106 8.45 -3.23 -3.31
CA VAL A 106 7.64 -2.35 -2.47
C VAL A 106 6.45 -1.87 -3.28
N ARG A 107 5.27 -2.42 -3.01
CA ARG A 107 4.02 -2.16 -3.75
C ARG A 107 3.01 -1.39 -2.93
N TYR A 108 3.35 -0.99 -1.72
CA TYR A 108 2.42 -0.43 -0.77
C TYR A 108 3.02 0.78 -0.08
N HIS A 109 2.16 1.62 0.46
CA HIS A 109 2.55 2.76 1.28
C HIS A 109 1.84 2.69 2.62
N ILE A 110 2.45 3.23 3.66
CA ILE A 110 1.80 3.42 4.95
C ILE A 110 1.21 4.82 4.98
N VAL A 111 -0.04 4.93 5.43
CA VAL A 111 -0.75 6.21 5.48
C VAL A 111 -0.28 7.00 6.70
N ARG A 112 0.17 8.24 6.48
CA ARG A 112 0.62 9.13 7.55
C ARG A 112 -0.58 9.71 8.31
N GLY A 113 -0.41 9.88 9.61
CA GLY A 113 -1.43 10.50 10.45
C GLY A 113 -2.56 9.57 10.88
N ASN A 114 -2.40 8.26 10.68
CA ASN A 114 -3.38 7.25 11.08
C ASN A 114 -2.75 6.24 12.03
N LEU A 115 -3.54 5.75 12.95
CA LEU A 115 -3.13 4.73 13.92
C LEU A 115 -1.84 5.18 14.64
N ASP A 116 -0.81 4.35 14.67
CA ASP A 116 0.42 4.64 15.42
C ASP A 116 1.42 5.51 14.66
N LEU A 117 1.20 5.77 13.38
CA LEU A 117 2.09 6.64 12.61
C LEU A 117 1.58 8.08 12.61
N GLN A 118 2.39 8.96 13.20
CA GLN A 118 2.06 10.39 13.26
C GLN A 118 2.22 11.05 11.88
N GLY A 119 1.52 12.15 11.67
CA GLY A 119 1.74 12.99 10.50
C GLY A 119 3.11 13.66 10.54
N VAL A 120 3.52 14.23 9.40
CA VAL A 120 4.78 14.96 9.31
C VAL A 120 4.63 16.28 10.08
N ALA A 121 5.53 16.53 11.02
CA ALA A 121 5.49 17.74 11.87
C ALA A 121 5.80 18.99 11.04
N ASP A 122 5.15 20.07 11.36
CA ASP A 122 5.39 21.42 10.80
C ASP A 122 5.24 21.53 9.29
N ARG A 123 4.56 20.59 8.67
CA ARG A 123 4.33 20.63 7.25
C ARG A 123 3.15 21.55 6.91
N LYS A 124 3.38 22.50 6.00
CA LYS A 124 2.38 23.51 5.63
C LYS A 124 1.75 23.27 4.25
N GLN A 125 2.44 22.59 3.37
CA GLN A 125 1.97 22.27 2.02
C GLN A 125 1.79 20.77 1.85
N GLY A 126 0.76 20.36 1.08
CA GLY A 126 0.48 18.96 0.85
C GLY A 126 0.11 18.21 2.13
N ARG A 127 -0.52 18.87 3.07
CA ARG A 127 -0.82 18.35 4.41
C ARG A 127 -1.64 17.04 4.37
N SER A 128 -2.58 16.96 3.46
CA SER A 128 -3.46 15.78 3.36
C SER A 128 -2.68 14.52 3.03
N LYS A 129 -1.61 14.65 2.24
CA LYS A 129 -0.78 13.49 1.85
C LYS A 129 0.10 12.99 2.99
N TYR A 130 0.41 13.84 3.94
CA TYR A 130 1.36 13.51 5.01
C TYR A 130 0.73 13.59 6.40
N GLY A 131 -0.58 13.65 6.46
CA GLY A 131 -1.30 13.61 7.74
C GLY A 131 -1.08 14.80 8.65
N ALA A 132 -0.68 15.94 8.12
CA ALA A 132 -0.44 17.14 8.93
C ALA A 132 -1.72 17.93 9.13
N LYS A 133 -1.91 18.45 10.34
CA LYS A 133 -3.05 19.30 10.66
C LYS A 133 -2.80 20.74 10.21
N LYS A 134 -3.89 21.46 9.95
CA LYS A 134 -3.80 22.86 9.57
C LYS A 134 -3.18 23.69 10.70
N ALA A 135 -2.21 24.50 10.36
CA ALA A 135 -1.61 25.43 11.30
C ALA A 135 -2.63 26.51 11.70
N LYS A 136 -2.68 26.86 13.00
CA LYS A 136 -3.53 27.94 13.48
C LYS A 136 -2.91 29.30 13.17
#